data_14faaaffd639aa8683c254c233499d1c
#
_entry.id   14faaaffd639aa8683c254c233499d1c
#
_cell.length_a   1.000
_cell.length_b   1.000
_cell.length_c   1.000
_cell.angle_alpha   90.00
_cell.angle_beta   90.00
_cell.angle_gamma   90.00
#
_symmetry.space_group_name_H-M   'P 1'
#
loop_
_entity.id
_entity.type
_entity.pdbx_description
1 polymer ?
#
loop_
_entity_poly.entity_id
_entity_poly.type
_entity_poly.pdbx_seq_one_letter_code
_entity_poly.pdbx_strand_id
1 'polypeptide(L)'
;MNGKQLKNSILQWAIQGKLVPQDPNDEPASILLEKIRQEKERLIKEKKIKRDKNASIIYRGEDNSYYEKIIATGEVKCIDEEIPFEIPNGWEWCRIASLADVVRGGSPRPAGSPIFYDGSIPFLKVADLTRESSIYVKSFSSTIKEAGLSKTRLVEAGTLLLTNSGATLGVPKICTFETTFNDGVAAFLSLDERLKLYVYWFFCYMTDLYRNINQGTAQPNLNTDIIKMTLVPIPPYKEQIRIIEQLGNISPIIEHYEKAQDELDELNESIPKLIKQSILQEAIRGKLVPQIAEEGTAKELLKQIKEEKLKLVKESKLKKSALNNSVIFRGDDNKYYEQIGQSIKRIDDEIPFEIPYNWQWTRLSYISSIYTGNSINEAEKRAKFMGVQGRYYIGTKDVGFDNKIVYDNGISIPLQYERDFRIALANSILMCIEGGSAGKKIAILNQDVCFGNKLCCFSPFIEIGKFIYYYLQSPSFIDLFNQNKTGIIGGVSIAKVKDIVIPLPPLMEQQRIVAQIDGLFEQLR
;
A
#
# COMPACT_ATOMS: atom_id res chain seq x y z
N MET A 1 -10.72 11.60 -10.80
CA MET A 1 -11.58 10.37 -10.75
C MET A 1 -10.67 9.22 -11.10
N ASN A 2 -10.54 8.22 -10.23
CA ASN A 2 -9.69 7.06 -10.52
C ASN A 2 -10.42 6.05 -11.43
N GLY A 3 -9.68 5.08 -12.01
CA GLY A 3 -10.22 4.09 -12.95
C GLY A 3 -11.39 3.30 -12.40
N LYS A 4 -11.35 2.91 -11.13
CA LYS A 4 -12.44 2.21 -10.45
C LYS A 4 -13.73 3.05 -10.37
N GLN A 5 -13.61 4.34 -10.04
CA GLN A 5 -14.76 5.26 -9.99
C GLN A 5 -15.35 5.46 -11.39
N LEU A 6 -14.50 5.58 -12.41
CA LEU A 6 -14.93 5.71 -13.80
C LEU A 6 -15.70 4.45 -14.25
N LYS A 7 -15.16 3.26 -13.97
CA LYS A 7 -15.84 1.99 -14.27
C LYS A 7 -17.21 1.90 -13.63
N ASN A 8 -17.32 2.22 -12.34
CA ASN A 8 -18.58 2.17 -11.62
C ASN A 8 -19.60 3.17 -12.18
N SER A 9 -19.17 4.37 -12.56
CA SER A 9 -20.06 5.36 -13.20
C SER A 9 -20.59 4.88 -14.55
N ILE A 10 -19.75 4.25 -15.37
CA ILE A 10 -20.16 3.70 -16.68
C ILE A 10 -21.12 2.52 -16.51
N LEU A 11 -20.84 1.61 -15.55
CA LEU A 11 -21.76 0.52 -15.21
C LEU A 11 -23.11 1.05 -14.72
N GLN A 12 -23.09 2.09 -13.88
CA GLN A 12 -24.32 2.75 -13.42
C GLN A 12 -25.12 3.33 -14.59
N TRP A 13 -24.47 4.00 -15.54
CA TRP A 13 -25.15 4.50 -16.75
C TRP A 13 -25.74 3.38 -17.60
N ALA A 14 -25.03 2.25 -17.72
CA ALA A 14 -25.54 1.08 -18.43
C ALA A 14 -26.82 0.53 -17.79
N ILE A 15 -26.83 0.41 -16.45
CA ILE A 15 -27.96 -0.15 -15.69
C ILE A 15 -29.15 0.85 -15.61
N GLN A 16 -28.91 2.15 -15.73
CA GLN A 16 -29.93 3.18 -15.75
C GLN A 16 -30.43 3.53 -17.17
N GLY A 17 -30.00 2.82 -18.22
CA GLY A 17 -30.36 3.09 -19.60
C GLY A 17 -29.83 4.40 -20.16
N LYS A 18 -28.70 4.89 -19.66
CA LYS A 18 -28.03 6.15 -20.06
C LYS A 18 -26.77 5.95 -20.92
N LEU A 19 -26.33 4.70 -21.09
CA LEU A 19 -25.07 4.40 -21.79
C LEU A 19 -25.23 4.38 -23.31
N VAL A 20 -26.38 3.93 -23.79
CA VAL A 20 -26.68 3.83 -25.22
C VAL A 20 -28.06 4.50 -25.51
N PRO A 21 -28.31 4.99 -26.73
CA PRO A 21 -29.60 5.52 -27.09
C PRO A 21 -30.67 4.41 -27.11
N GLN A 22 -31.88 4.74 -26.61
CA GLN A 22 -33.07 3.90 -26.76
C GLN A 22 -33.60 3.96 -28.17
N ASP A 23 -34.06 2.80 -28.70
CA ASP A 23 -34.78 2.73 -29.97
C ASP A 23 -36.25 2.36 -29.69
N PRO A 24 -37.21 3.23 -30.00
CA PRO A 24 -38.64 2.96 -29.77
C PRO A 24 -39.18 1.77 -30.58
N ASN A 25 -38.44 1.28 -31.58
CA ASN A 25 -38.79 0.09 -32.35
C ASN A 25 -38.26 -1.22 -31.74
N ASP A 26 -37.51 -1.17 -30.67
CA ASP A 26 -37.08 -2.38 -29.97
C ASP A 26 -38.26 -3.07 -29.30
N GLU A 27 -38.29 -4.41 -29.38
CA GLU A 27 -39.33 -5.21 -28.71
C GLU A 27 -39.22 -5.01 -27.19
N PRO A 28 -40.26 -4.58 -26.48
CA PRO A 28 -40.19 -4.32 -25.04
C PRO A 28 -39.70 -5.54 -24.24
N ALA A 29 -39.01 -5.30 -23.10
CA ALA A 29 -38.48 -6.35 -22.23
C ALA A 29 -39.58 -7.28 -21.69
N SER A 30 -40.82 -6.79 -21.52
CA SER A 30 -41.99 -7.58 -21.10
C SER A 30 -42.19 -8.81 -21.97
N ILE A 31 -41.98 -8.71 -23.29
CA ILE A 31 -42.14 -9.83 -24.23
C ILE A 31 -41.06 -10.88 -24.02
N LEU A 32 -39.80 -10.46 -23.82
CA LEU A 32 -38.71 -11.37 -23.49
C LEU A 32 -38.94 -12.09 -22.15
N LEU A 33 -39.37 -11.35 -21.13
CA LEU A 33 -39.64 -11.91 -19.80
C LEU A 33 -40.84 -12.89 -19.85
N GLU A 34 -41.84 -12.62 -20.66
CA GLU A 34 -42.96 -13.55 -20.85
C GLU A 34 -42.51 -14.85 -21.52
N LYS A 35 -41.69 -14.77 -22.58
CA LYS A 35 -41.09 -15.96 -23.23
C LYS A 35 -40.27 -16.80 -22.25
N ILE A 36 -39.45 -16.17 -21.39
CA ILE A 36 -38.67 -16.82 -20.35
C ILE A 36 -39.56 -17.49 -19.31
N ARG A 37 -40.63 -16.83 -18.89
CA ARG A 37 -41.63 -17.36 -17.95
C ARG A 37 -42.30 -18.61 -18.50
N GLN A 38 -42.76 -18.57 -19.76
CA GLN A 38 -43.36 -19.72 -20.42
C GLN A 38 -42.41 -20.90 -20.52
N GLU A 39 -41.17 -20.67 -20.85
CA GLU A 39 -40.14 -21.74 -20.89
C GLU A 39 -39.90 -22.35 -19.50
N LYS A 40 -39.77 -21.50 -18.46
CA LYS A 40 -39.63 -21.99 -17.08
C LYS A 40 -40.85 -22.81 -16.63
N GLU A 41 -42.05 -22.38 -16.94
CA GLU A 41 -43.30 -23.14 -16.65
C GLU A 41 -43.29 -24.50 -17.35
N ARG A 42 -42.80 -24.57 -18.61
CA ARG A 42 -42.63 -25.82 -19.33
C ARG A 42 -41.65 -26.76 -18.59
N LEU A 43 -40.46 -26.24 -18.21
CA LEU A 43 -39.45 -27.03 -17.49
C LEU A 43 -39.94 -27.51 -16.10
N ILE A 44 -40.78 -26.68 -15.43
CA ILE A 44 -41.41 -27.07 -14.15
C ILE A 44 -42.40 -28.23 -14.36
N LYS A 45 -43.27 -28.13 -15.40
CA LYS A 45 -44.21 -29.21 -15.75
C LYS A 45 -43.50 -30.50 -16.13
N GLU A 46 -42.36 -30.41 -16.81
CA GLU A 46 -41.50 -31.54 -17.16
C GLU A 46 -40.68 -32.06 -15.96
N LYS A 47 -40.82 -31.45 -14.76
CA LYS A 47 -40.09 -31.80 -13.53
C LYS A 47 -38.57 -31.66 -13.66
N LYS A 48 -38.08 -30.87 -14.61
CA LYS A 48 -36.66 -30.58 -14.82
C LYS A 48 -36.13 -29.54 -13.81
N ILE A 49 -36.97 -28.56 -13.46
CA ILE A 49 -36.66 -27.56 -12.44
C ILE A 49 -37.80 -27.47 -11.43
N LYS A 50 -37.52 -26.96 -10.23
CA LYS A 50 -38.50 -26.69 -9.18
C LYS A 50 -38.95 -25.24 -9.28
N ARG A 51 -40.23 -24.98 -8.97
CA ARG A 51 -40.73 -23.60 -8.85
C ARG A 51 -40.06 -22.94 -7.64
N ASP A 52 -39.43 -21.80 -7.87
CA ASP A 52 -38.97 -20.96 -6.76
C ASP A 52 -40.18 -20.28 -6.09
N LYS A 53 -40.28 -20.39 -4.77
CA LYS A 53 -41.35 -19.78 -3.99
C LYS A 53 -41.36 -18.24 -4.05
N ASN A 54 -40.20 -17.64 -4.36
CA ASN A 54 -40.03 -16.19 -4.47
C ASN A 54 -40.17 -15.67 -5.92
N ALA A 55 -40.50 -16.54 -6.88
CA ALA A 55 -40.77 -16.10 -8.25
C ALA A 55 -41.94 -15.14 -8.29
N SER A 56 -41.77 -13.98 -8.90
CA SER A 56 -42.73 -12.89 -8.90
C SER A 56 -42.81 -12.20 -10.27
N ILE A 57 -43.85 -11.40 -10.44
CA ILE A 57 -44.01 -10.48 -11.57
C ILE A 57 -44.09 -9.07 -11.00
N ILE A 58 -43.23 -8.19 -11.48
CA ILE A 58 -43.26 -6.76 -11.15
C ILE A 58 -43.97 -6.03 -12.32
N TYR A 59 -44.84 -5.13 -11.99
CA TYR A 59 -45.58 -4.33 -12.99
C TYR A 59 -45.86 -2.93 -12.42
N ARG A 60 -46.12 -1.99 -13.32
CA ARG A 60 -46.52 -0.63 -12.97
C ARG A 60 -48.06 -0.54 -12.93
N GLY A 61 -48.61 -0.06 -11.82
CA GLY A 61 -50.05 0.16 -11.64
C GLY A 61 -50.54 1.42 -12.36
N GLU A 62 -51.87 1.61 -12.35
CA GLU A 62 -52.53 2.81 -12.95
C GLU A 62 -52.14 4.11 -12.21
N ASP A 63 -51.74 3.99 -10.95
CA ASP A 63 -51.24 5.07 -10.08
C ASP A 63 -49.75 5.37 -10.30
N ASN A 64 -49.11 4.75 -11.28
CA ASN A 64 -47.68 4.80 -11.56
C ASN A 64 -46.76 4.13 -10.51
N SER A 65 -47.30 3.52 -9.47
CA SER A 65 -46.54 2.78 -8.47
C SER A 65 -46.11 1.40 -8.97
N TYR A 66 -45.01 0.87 -8.47
CA TYR A 66 -44.56 -0.49 -8.79
C TYR A 66 -45.15 -1.50 -7.81
N TYR A 67 -45.71 -2.55 -8.36
CA TYR A 67 -46.32 -3.66 -7.63
C TYR A 67 -45.60 -4.97 -7.95
N GLU A 68 -45.40 -5.79 -6.94
CA GLU A 68 -44.86 -7.16 -7.06
C GLU A 68 -45.96 -8.17 -6.73
N LYS A 69 -46.25 -9.07 -7.66
CA LYS A 69 -47.13 -10.21 -7.47
C LYS A 69 -46.37 -11.50 -7.35
N ILE A 70 -46.42 -12.16 -6.19
CA ILE A 70 -45.81 -13.48 -5.96
C ILE A 70 -46.64 -14.53 -6.72
N ILE A 71 -45.96 -15.29 -7.60
CA ILE A 71 -46.64 -16.27 -8.48
C ILE A 71 -47.23 -17.43 -7.65
N ALA A 72 -46.55 -17.86 -6.59
CA ALA A 72 -46.95 -19.03 -5.78
C ALA A 72 -48.20 -18.75 -4.92
N THR A 73 -48.34 -17.55 -4.37
CA THR A 73 -49.42 -17.17 -3.42
C THR A 73 -50.47 -16.27 -4.02
N GLY A 74 -50.16 -15.56 -5.13
CA GLY A 74 -50.99 -14.52 -5.70
C GLY A 74 -50.99 -13.21 -4.92
N GLU A 75 -50.21 -13.11 -3.84
CA GLU A 75 -50.06 -11.91 -3.01
C GLU A 75 -49.47 -10.75 -3.83
N VAL A 76 -50.01 -9.56 -3.63
CA VAL A 76 -49.58 -8.32 -4.31
C VAL A 76 -49.09 -7.33 -3.25
N LYS A 77 -47.91 -6.78 -3.45
CA LYS A 77 -47.27 -5.80 -2.56
C LYS A 77 -46.81 -4.60 -3.39
N CYS A 78 -47.03 -3.38 -2.89
CA CYS A 78 -46.33 -2.19 -3.41
C CYS A 78 -44.86 -2.22 -3.04
N ILE A 79 -43.98 -1.95 -4.00
CA ILE A 79 -42.50 -2.01 -3.84
C ILE A 79 -41.79 -0.71 -4.25
N ASP A 80 -42.50 0.42 -4.32
CA ASP A 80 -41.92 1.71 -4.71
C ASP A 80 -40.70 2.08 -3.89
N GLU A 81 -40.73 1.80 -2.58
CA GLU A 81 -39.61 2.09 -1.69
C GLU A 81 -38.37 1.20 -1.97
N GLU A 82 -38.56 0.09 -2.67
CA GLU A 82 -37.46 -0.83 -3.05
C GLU A 82 -36.87 -0.45 -4.42
N ILE A 83 -37.55 0.36 -5.24
CA ILE A 83 -37.09 0.76 -6.58
C ILE A 83 -35.97 1.82 -6.46
N PRO A 84 -34.76 1.52 -6.90
CA PRO A 84 -33.63 2.43 -6.65
C PRO A 84 -33.58 3.64 -7.59
N PHE A 85 -34.24 3.56 -8.77
CA PHE A 85 -34.30 4.61 -9.78
C PHE A 85 -35.38 4.31 -10.82
N GLU A 86 -35.81 5.33 -11.56
CA GLU A 86 -36.72 5.17 -12.70
C GLU A 86 -35.99 4.56 -13.91
N ILE A 87 -36.66 3.64 -14.60
CA ILE A 87 -36.14 2.98 -15.81
C ILE A 87 -36.77 3.54 -17.08
N PRO A 88 -36.07 3.48 -18.24
CA PRO A 88 -36.63 3.91 -19.53
C PRO A 88 -37.89 3.13 -19.95
N ASN A 89 -38.67 3.72 -20.87
CA ASN A 89 -39.79 3.02 -21.48
C ASN A 89 -39.32 1.74 -22.20
N GLY A 90 -40.09 0.67 -22.08
CA GLY A 90 -39.78 -0.62 -22.67
C GLY A 90 -38.85 -1.50 -21.80
N TRP A 91 -38.30 -0.94 -20.69
CA TRP A 91 -37.59 -1.71 -19.68
C TRP A 91 -38.57 -2.26 -18.64
N GLU A 92 -38.16 -3.33 -17.95
CA GLU A 92 -38.96 -3.94 -16.88
C GLU A 92 -38.07 -4.26 -15.67
N TRP A 93 -38.62 -4.04 -14.46
CA TRP A 93 -37.99 -4.56 -13.24
C TRP A 93 -38.27 -6.05 -13.05
N CYS A 94 -37.28 -6.80 -12.61
CA CYS A 94 -37.45 -8.22 -12.35
C CYS A 94 -36.59 -8.64 -11.13
N ARG A 95 -37.04 -9.64 -10.36
CA ARG A 95 -36.21 -10.29 -9.36
C ARG A 95 -35.32 -11.35 -10.03
N ILE A 96 -34.08 -11.52 -9.55
CA ILE A 96 -33.18 -12.59 -10.02
C ILE A 96 -33.85 -13.97 -9.88
N ALA A 97 -34.62 -14.22 -8.81
CA ALA A 97 -35.39 -15.46 -8.62
C ALA A 97 -36.32 -15.80 -9.81
N SER A 98 -36.84 -14.78 -10.49
CA SER A 98 -37.71 -14.97 -11.67
C SER A 98 -36.89 -15.33 -12.92
N LEU A 99 -35.60 -14.99 -12.98
CA LEU A 99 -34.71 -15.25 -14.13
C LEU A 99 -33.92 -16.56 -14.01
N ALA A 100 -33.41 -16.88 -12.83
CA ALA A 100 -32.55 -18.05 -12.61
C ALA A 100 -32.87 -18.75 -11.30
N ASP A 101 -32.53 -20.04 -11.19
CA ASP A 101 -32.44 -20.72 -9.91
C ASP A 101 -31.03 -20.52 -9.34
N VAL A 102 -30.94 -19.72 -8.26
CA VAL A 102 -29.65 -19.40 -7.62
C VAL A 102 -29.36 -20.44 -6.55
N VAL A 103 -28.26 -21.15 -6.74
CA VAL A 103 -27.85 -22.24 -5.84
C VAL A 103 -26.45 -21.98 -5.30
N ARG A 104 -26.21 -22.37 -4.05
CA ARG A 104 -24.91 -22.37 -3.42
C ARG A 104 -24.16 -23.66 -3.70
N GLY A 105 -22.85 -23.60 -3.88
CA GLY A 105 -21.97 -24.76 -3.96
C GLY A 105 -21.79 -25.45 -2.62
N GLY A 106 -20.91 -26.43 -2.59
CA GLY A 106 -20.59 -27.18 -1.39
C GLY A 106 -19.13 -27.60 -1.36
N SER A 107 -18.60 -27.76 -0.16
CA SER A 107 -17.22 -28.21 0.06
C SER A 107 -17.20 -29.58 0.71
N PRO A 108 -16.70 -30.65 0.03
CA PRO A 108 -16.51 -31.95 0.67
C PRO A 108 -15.65 -31.85 1.92
N ARG A 109 -16.06 -32.49 3.00
CA ARG A 109 -15.36 -32.44 4.30
C ARG A 109 -14.90 -33.84 4.71
N PRO A 110 -13.70 -33.99 5.32
CA PRO A 110 -12.70 -32.95 5.62
C PRO A 110 -12.05 -32.36 4.37
N ALA A 111 -11.66 -31.07 4.44
CA ALA A 111 -10.98 -30.40 3.33
C ALA A 111 -9.65 -31.10 3.01
N GLY A 112 -9.37 -31.32 1.73
CA GLY A 112 -8.15 -31.99 1.27
C GLY A 112 -8.14 -33.52 1.51
N SER A 113 -9.25 -34.13 1.96
CA SER A 113 -9.32 -35.57 2.13
C SER A 113 -9.11 -36.32 0.82
N PRO A 114 -8.19 -37.31 0.77
CA PRO A 114 -7.95 -38.12 -0.43
C PRO A 114 -9.17 -38.91 -0.93
N ILE A 115 -10.21 -39.04 -0.08
CA ILE A 115 -11.47 -39.67 -0.47
C ILE A 115 -12.23 -38.80 -1.48
N PHE A 116 -12.16 -37.48 -1.35
CA PHE A 116 -12.98 -36.55 -2.09
C PHE A 116 -12.19 -35.70 -3.09
N TYR A 117 -10.91 -35.44 -2.80
CA TYR A 117 -10.07 -34.53 -3.58
C TYR A 117 -9.07 -35.26 -4.47
N ASP A 118 -8.40 -34.52 -5.35
CA ASP A 118 -7.37 -35.01 -6.28
C ASP A 118 -7.89 -36.07 -7.26
N GLY A 119 -9.08 -35.80 -7.84
CA GLY A 119 -9.71 -36.60 -8.89
C GLY A 119 -9.58 -35.95 -10.27
N SER A 120 -10.57 -36.21 -11.14
CA SER A 120 -10.63 -35.68 -12.50
C SER A 120 -11.64 -34.54 -12.71
N ILE A 121 -12.52 -34.28 -11.73
CA ILE A 121 -13.62 -33.32 -11.87
C ILE A 121 -13.15 -31.95 -11.38
N PRO A 122 -13.19 -30.90 -12.22
CA PRO A 122 -12.83 -29.54 -11.80
C PRO A 122 -13.64 -29.05 -10.58
N PHE A 123 -12.97 -28.39 -9.64
CA PHE A 123 -13.57 -27.85 -8.43
C PHE A 123 -13.13 -26.41 -8.22
N LEU A 124 -14.00 -25.47 -8.56
CA LEU A 124 -13.74 -24.04 -8.44
C LEU A 124 -13.89 -23.52 -7.01
N LYS A 125 -12.94 -22.72 -6.59
CA LYS A 125 -12.95 -21.96 -5.33
C LYS A 125 -13.06 -20.47 -5.64
N VAL A 126 -13.40 -19.66 -4.63
CA VAL A 126 -13.44 -18.19 -4.77
C VAL A 126 -12.17 -17.62 -5.43
N ALA A 127 -10.99 -18.14 -5.06
CA ALA A 127 -9.72 -17.69 -5.62
C ALA A 127 -9.58 -17.95 -7.14
N ASP A 128 -10.20 -19.02 -7.65
CA ASP A 128 -10.16 -19.31 -9.09
C ASP A 128 -10.99 -18.31 -9.90
N LEU A 129 -12.11 -17.83 -9.33
CA LEU A 129 -12.96 -16.81 -9.96
C LEU A 129 -12.30 -15.41 -9.95
N THR A 130 -11.41 -15.15 -9.00
CA THR A 130 -10.83 -13.81 -8.80
C THR A 130 -9.39 -13.67 -9.25
N ARG A 131 -8.79 -14.77 -9.75
CA ARG A 131 -7.39 -14.80 -10.22
C ARG A 131 -7.16 -13.95 -11.46
N GLU A 132 -8.11 -13.91 -12.36
CA GLU A 132 -8.00 -13.20 -13.63
C GLU A 132 -9.09 -12.14 -13.77
N SER A 133 -8.78 -11.03 -14.45
CA SER A 133 -9.76 -9.97 -14.78
C SER A 133 -10.77 -10.40 -15.85
N SER A 134 -10.48 -11.45 -16.62
CA SER A 134 -11.35 -11.99 -17.68
C SER A 134 -12.79 -12.25 -17.19
N ILE A 135 -13.78 -12.02 -18.05
CA ILE A 135 -15.18 -12.41 -17.86
C ILE A 135 -15.31 -13.92 -17.60
N TYR A 136 -14.43 -14.70 -18.21
CA TYR A 136 -14.47 -16.16 -18.23
C TYR A 136 -13.46 -16.78 -17.30
N VAL A 137 -13.87 -17.83 -16.56
CA VAL A 137 -12.96 -18.72 -15.84
C VAL A 137 -12.44 -19.76 -16.82
N LYS A 138 -11.13 -19.77 -17.05
CA LYS A 138 -10.44 -20.68 -18.00
C LYS A 138 -9.62 -21.76 -17.34
N SER A 139 -9.38 -21.66 -16.02
CA SER A 139 -8.54 -22.58 -15.26
C SER A 139 -9.07 -22.83 -13.85
N PHE A 140 -8.63 -23.90 -13.23
CA PHE A 140 -8.97 -24.28 -11.87
C PHE A 140 -7.72 -24.72 -11.10
N SER A 141 -7.77 -24.58 -9.78
CA SER A 141 -6.65 -24.96 -8.89
C SER A 141 -6.85 -26.28 -8.17
N SER A 142 -8.04 -26.87 -8.24
CA SER A 142 -8.39 -28.06 -7.49
C SER A 142 -9.32 -28.97 -8.30
N THR A 143 -9.31 -30.25 -7.97
CA THR A 143 -10.22 -31.25 -8.53
C THR A 143 -10.84 -32.09 -7.41
N ILE A 144 -11.97 -32.75 -7.72
CA ILE A 144 -12.60 -33.72 -6.83
C ILE A 144 -12.80 -35.06 -7.54
N LYS A 145 -13.00 -36.10 -6.73
CA LYS A 145 -13.42 -37.45 -7.16
C LYS A 145 -14.94 -37.52 -7.23
N GLU A 146 -15.46 -38.54 -7.90
CA GLU A 146 -16.91 -38.83 -7.98
C GLU A 146 -17.57 -38.92 -6.59
N ALA A 147 -16.87 -39.46 -5.60
CA ALA A 147 -17.36 -39.52 -4.21
C ALA A 147 -17.67 -38.12 -3.62
N GLY A 148 -17.02 -37.06 -4.15
CA GLY A 148 -17.24 -35.67 -3.76
C GLY A 148 -18.49 -35.05 -4.38
N LEU A 149 -19.02 -35.56 -5.49
CA LEU A 149 -20.15 -34.97 -6.22
C LEU A 149 -21.41 -34.80 -5.35
N SER A 150 -21.68 -35.76 -4.45
CA SER A 150 -22.81 -35.68 -3.55
C SER A 150 -22.72 -34.54 -2.52
N LYS A 151 -21.56 -33.91 -2.38
CA LYS A 151 -21.28 -32.82 -1.41
C LYS A 151 -21.16 -31.45 -2.05
N THR A 152 -21.24 -31.37 -3.35
CA THR A 152 -21.17 -30.11 -4.13
C THR A 152 -22.25 -30.13 -5.24
N ARG A 153 -22.12 -29.23 -6.21
CA ARG A 153 -23.01 -29.20 -7.39
C ARG A 153 -22.17 -29.19 -8.66
N LEU A 154 -22.62 -29.96 -9.64
CA LEU A 154 -22.07 -29.94 -10.99
C LEU A 154 -22.84 -28.94 -11.82
N VAL A 155 -22.13 -28.13 -12.61
CA VAL A 155 -22.70 -27.17 -13.57
C VAL A 155 -22.00 -27.28 -14.92
N GLU A 156 -22.75 -27.01 -15.95
CA GLU A 156 -22.26 -27.07 -17.33
C GLU A 156 -21.41 -25.84 -17.67
N ALA A 157 -20.61 -25.97 -18.74
CA ALA A 157 -19.94 -24.82 -19.36
C ALA A 157 -20.95 -23.73 -19.71
N GLY A 158 -20.55 -22.47 -19.58
CA GLY A 158 -21.42 -21.33 -19.80
C GLY A 158 -22.26 -20.90 -18.59
N THR A 159 -22.21 -21.60 -17.46
CA THR A 159 -22.95 -21.18 -16.25
C THR A 159 -22.33 -19.91 -15.66
N LEU A 160 -23.21 -18.94 -15.34
CA LEU A 160 -22.83 -17.73 -14.58
C LEU A 160 -22.63 -18.11 -13.10
N LEU A 161 -21.50 -17.71 -12.56
CA LEU A 161 -21.07 -17.91 -11.17
C LEU A 161 -20.90 -16.55 -10.47
N LEU A 162 -21.09 -16.51 -9.15
CA LEU A 162 -20.89 -15.30 -8.35
C LEU A 162 -20.17 -15.69 -7.05
N THR A 163 -19.10 -14.99 -6.70
CA THR A 163 -18.49 -15.18 -5.37
C THR A 163 -19.42 -14.64 -4.28
N ASN A 164 -19.74 -15.47 -3.28
CA ASN A 164 -20.71 -15.12 -2.24
C ASN A 164 -20.09 -14.99 -0.84
N SER A 165 -18.77 -15.12 -0.71
CA SER A 165 -18.08 -15.03 0.59
C SER A 165 -16.67 -14.42 0.48
N GLY A 166 -16.19 -13.87 1.62
CA GLY A 166 -14.84 -13.33 1.77
C GLY A 166 -14.65 -11.93 1.19
N ALA A 167 -13.39 -11.46 1.19
CA ALA A 167 -13.01 -10.11 0.74
C ALA A 167 -13.33 -9.82 -0.74
N THR A 168 -13.48 -10.85 -1.55
CA THR A 168 -13.79 -10.76 -2.98
C THR A 168 -15.25 -11.08 -3.29
N LEU A 169 -16.13 -10.87 -2.34
CA LEU A 169 -17.58 -11.04 -2.46
C LEU A 169 -18.15 -10.25 -3.66
N GLY A 170 -19.11 -10.83 -4.37
CA GLY A 170 -19.88 -10.18 -5.42
C GLY A 170 -19.25 -10.18 -6.81
N VAL A 171 -18.15 -10.91 -7.05
CA VAL A 171 -17.50 -10.98 -8.36
C VAL A 171 -18.18 -12.03 -9.25
N PRO A 172 -18.80 -11.63 -10.38
CA PRO A 172 -19.39 -12.55 -11.34
C PRO A 172 -18.34 -13.12 -12.30
N LYS A 173 -18.54 -14.37 -12.73
CA LYS A 173 -17.74 -15.05 -13.76
C LYS A 173 -18.59 -16.05 -14.53
N ILE A 174 -18.21 -16.36 -15.76
CA ILE A 174 -18.81 -17.42 -16.57
C ILE A 174 -17.80 -18.56 -16.69
N CYS A 175 -18.15 -19.78 -16.30
CA CYS A 175 -17.26 -20.93 -16.47
C CYS A 175 -17.23 -21.40 -17.92
N THR A 176 -16.06 -21.81 -18.43
CA THR A 176 -15.89 -22.28 -19.82
C THR A 176 -15.85 -23.81 -19.95
N PHE A 177 -15.97 -24.51 -18.85
CA PHE A 177 -15.95 -25.97 -18.78
C PHE A 177 -16.96 -26.48 -17.72
N GLU A 178 -17.35 -27.73 -17.82
CA GLU A 178 -18.13 -28.40 -16.79
C GLU A 178 -17.34 -28.45 -15.50
N THR A 179 -17.95 -28.05 -14.37
CA THR A 179 -17.24 -27.89 -13.11
C THR A 179 -18.14 -28.05 -11.90
N THR A 180 -17.52 -28.35 -10.77
CA THR A 180 -18.11 -28.21 -9.44
C THR A 180 -17.53 -26.98 -8.72
N PHE A 181 -18.16 -26.54 -7.63
CA PHE A 181 -17.73 -25.31 -6.96
C PHE A 181 -18.01 -25.35 -5.46
N ASN A 182 -17.18 -24.62 -4.71
CA ASN A 182 -17.25 -24.61 -3.25
C ASN A 182 -18.42 -23.75 -2.72
N ASP A 183 -18.64 -23.82 -1.42
CA ASP A 183 -19.68 -23.08 -0.70
C ASP A 183 -19.46 -21.55 -0.64
N GLY A 184 -18.32 -21.05 -1.10
CA GLY A 184 -18.03 -19.62 -1.31
C GLY A 184 -18.48 -19.08 -2.67
N VAL A 185 -19.14 -19.91 -3.50
CA VAL A 185 -19.61 -19.52 -4.85
C VAL A 185 -21.08 -19.89 -4.99
N ALA A 186 -21.86 -19.02 -5.65
CA ALA A 186 -23.22 -19.26 -6.11
C ALA A 186 -23.24 -19.44 -7.64
N ALA A 187 -24.15 -20.26 -8.14
CA ALA A 187 -24.38 -20.49 -9.57
C ALA A 187 -25.82 -20.13 -9.94
N PHE A 188 -26.01 -19.59 -11.16
CA PHE A 188 -27.29 -19.22 -11.74
C PHE A 188 -27.73 -20.28 -12.74
N LEU A 189 -28.50 -21.24 -12.27
CA LEU A 189 -29.02 -22.31 -13.11
C LEU A 189 -30.21 -21.84 -13.94
N SER A 190 -30.38 -22.39 -15.12
CA SER A 190 -31.51 -22.06 -16.03
C SER A 190 -31.64 -20.57 -16.37
N LEU A 191 -30.55 -19.79 -16.28
CA LEU A 191 -30.51 -18.42 -16.77
C LEU A 191 -30.51 -18.44 -18.30
N ASP A 192 -31.46 -17.70 -18.90
CA ASP A 192 -31.58 -17.60 -20.36
C ASP A 192 -30.28 -17.04 -20.97
N GLU A 193 -29.78 -17.69 -22.03
CA GLU A 193 -28.54 -17.32 -22.71
C GLU A 193 -28.54 -15.85 -23.18
N ARG A 194 -29.70 -15.33 -23.58
CA ARG A 194 -29.86 -13.95 -24.03
C ARG A 194 -29.63 -12.92 -22.94
N LEU A 195 -29.90 -13.29 -21.67
CA LEU A 195 -29.69 -12.41 -20.49
C LEU A 195 -28.32 -12.54 -19.85
N LYS A 196 -27.60 -13.62 -20.11
CA LYS A 196 -26.41 -14.02 -19.36
C LYS A 196 -25.34 -12.92 -19.27
N LEU A 197 -24.93 -12.35 -20.40
CA LEU A 197 -23.90 -11.30 -20.41
C LEU A 197 -24.40 -9.98 -19.80
N TYR A 198 -25.67 -9.63 -19.99
CA TYR A 198 -26.24 -8.45 -19.35
C TYR A 198 -26.29 -8.62 -17.82
N VAL A 199 -26.75 -9.77 -17.34
CA VAL A 199 -26.75 -10.10 -15.90
C VAL A 199 -25.33 -10.17 -15.33
N TYR A 200 -24.36 -10.63 -16.09
CA TYR A 200 -22.94 -10.54 -15.71
C TYR A 200 -22.51 -9.08 -15.44
N TRP A 201 -22.79 -8.17 -16.37
CA TRP A 201 -22.43 -6.76 -16.19
C TRP A 201 -23.25 -6.08 -15.08
N PHE A 202 -24.48 -6.47 -14.90
CA PHE A 202 -25.28 -6.04 -13.76
C PHE A 202 -24.63 -6.43 -12.43
N PHE A 203 -24.15 -7.67 -12.29
CA PHE A 203 -23.45 -8.08 -11.07
C PHE A 203 -22.08 -7.41 -10.92
N CYS A 204 -21.41 -7.03 -11.99
CA CYS A 204 -20.24 -6.16 -11.90
C CYS A 204 -20.56 -4.82 -11.23
N TYR A 205 -21.71 -4.21 -11.57
CA TYR A 205 -22.22 -3.01 -10.90
C TYR A 205 -22.56 -3.28 -9.42
N MET A 206 -23.22 -4.38 -9.14
CA MET A 206 -23.65 -4.77 -7.78
C MET A 206 -22.50 -5.12 -6.83
N THR A 207 -21.31 -5.42 -7.35
CA THR A 207 -20.16 -5.89 -6.55
C THR A 207 -19.86 -4.96 -5.36
N ASP A 208 -19.69 -3.67 -5.60
CA ASP A 208 -19.39 -2.71 -4.53
C ASP A 208 -20.58 -2.47 -3.60
N LEU A 209 -21.81 -2.51 -4.11
CA LEU A 209 -23.03 -2.40 -3.30
C LEU A 209 -23.14 -3.58 -2.31
N TYR A 210 -22.91 -4.81 -2.76
CA TYR A 210 -22.92 -6.00 -1.91
C TYR A 210 -21.81 -5.97 -0.85
N ARG A 211 -20.63 -5.44 -1.17
CA ARG A 211 -19.54 -5.26 -0.20
C ARG A 211 -19.91 -4.24 0.87
N ASN A 212 -20.57 -3.16 0.49
CA ASN A 212 -20.98 -2.11 1.43
C ASN A 212 -22.07 -2.59 2.40
N ILE A 213 -23.02 -3.41 1.99
CA ILE A 213 -24.04 -4.00 2.86
C ILE A 213 -23.41 -4.90 3.93
N ASN A 214 -22.28 -5.52 3.63
CA ASN A 214 -21.58 -6.45 4.53
C ASN A 214 -20.43 -5.80 5.33
N GLN A 215 -20.28 -4.46 5.29
CA GLN A 215 -19.25 -3.77 6.08
C GLN A 215 -19.51 -3.94 7.59
N GLY A 216 -18.47 -4.36 8.31
CA GLY A 216 -18.53 -4.55 9.77
C GLY A 216 -18.78 -6.00 10.21
N THR A 217 -18.96 -6.96 9.31
CA THR A 217 -19.04 -8.38 9.66
C THR A 217 -17.66 -9.04 9.58
N ALA A 218 -17.33 -9.91 10.54
CA ALA A 218 -16.03 -10.62 10.60
C ALA A 218 -15.80 -11.53 9.37
N GLN A 219 -16.87 -12.03 8.74
CA GLN A 219 -16.84 -12.73 7.45
C GLN A 219 -18.02 -12.27 6.59
N PRO A 220 -17.80 -11.36 5.63
CA PRO A 220 -18.84 -10.97 4.67
C PRO A 220 -19.38 -12.21 3.94
N ASN A 221 -20.69 -12.38 3.97
CA ASN A 221 -21.37 -13.49 3.31
C ASN A 221 -22.66 -13.02 2.65
N LEU A 222 -22.76 -13.25 1.35
CA LEU A 222 -23.95 -12.97 0.55
C LEU A 222 -24.76 -14.27 0.42
N ASN A 223 -25.84 -14.38 1.18
CA ASN A 223 -26.69 -15.55 1.06
C ASN A 223 -27.49 -15.56 -0.26
N THR A 224 -27.93 -16.75 -0.66
CA THR A 224 -28.67 -16.93 -1.91
C THR A 224 -30.01 -16.18 -1.94
N ASP A 225 -30.64 -15.92 -0.79
CA ASP A 225 -31.90 -15.22 -0.72
C ASP A 225 -31.72 -13.73 -1.04
N ILE A 226 -30.65 -13.11 -0.59
CA ILE A 226 -30.29 -11.73 -0.97
C ILE A 226 -30.07 -11.65 -2.49
N ILE A 227 -29.34 -12.62 -3.07
CA ILE A 227 -29.09 -12.64 -4.52
C ILE A 227 -30.44 -12.82 -5.26
N LYS A 228 -31.28 -13.75 -4.85
CA LYS A 228 -32.60 -14.03 -5.45
C LYS A 228 -33.55 -12.83 -5.41
N MET A 229 -33.53 -12.09 -4.29
CA MET A 229 -34.37 -10.91 -4.09
C MET A 229 -33.83 -9.63 -4.73
N THR A 230 -32.63 -9.66 -5.27
CA THR A 230 -32.05 -8.49 -5.95
C THR A 230 -32.90 -8.09 -7.17
N LEU A 231 -33.26 -6.80 -7.22
CA LEU A 231 -33.95 -6.18 -8.35
C LEU A 231 -32.96 -5.93 -9.49
N VAL A 232 -33.31 -6.34 -10.68
CA VAL A 232 -32.52 -6.11 -11.90
C VAL A 232 -33.44 -5.43 -12.96
N PRO A 233 -33.00 -4.30 -13.54
CA PRO A 233 -33.70 -3.68 -14.63
C PRO A 233 -33.33 -4.40 -15.92
N ILE A 234 -34.33 -4.85 -16.69
CA ILE A 234 -34.14 -5.61 -17.92
C ILE A 234 -34.49 -4.72 -19.13
N PRO A 235 -33.51 -4.38 -19.96
CA PRO A 235 -33.72 -3.66 -21.23
C PRO A 235 -34.36 -4.54 -22.30
N PRO A 236 -34.93 -3.94 -23.37
CA PRO A 236 -35.21 -4.62 -24.63
C PRO A 236 -33.99 -5.41 -25.11
N TYR A 237 -34.19 -6.60 -25.66
CA TYR A 237 -33.08 -7.50 -25.99
C TYR A 237 -32.02 -6.88 -26.94
N LYS A 238 -32.45 -6.12 -27.95
CA LYS A 238 -31.52 -5.43 -28.84
C LYS A 238 -30.70 -4.34 -28.12
N GLU A 239 -31.32 -3.66 -27.15
CA GLU A 239 -30.62 -2.67 -26.32
C GLU A 239 -29.62 -3.33 -25.38
N GLN A 240 -29.94 -4.52 -24.84
CA GLN A 240 -28.95 -5.31 -24.08
C GLN A 240 -27.68 -5.58 -24.90
N ILE A 241 -27.84 -5.95 -26.18
CA ILE A 241 -26.71 -6.20 -27.08
C ILE A 241 -25.87 -4.93 -27.24
N ARG A 242 -26.52 -3.76 -27.53
CA ARG A 242 -25.81 -2.48 -27.64
C ARG A 242 -25.06 -2.11 -26.36
N ILE A 243 -25.68 -2.32 -25.18
CA ILE A 243 -25.04 -2.08 -23.88
C ILE A 243 -23.82 -2.99 -23.70
N ILE A 244 -23.94 -4.29 -23.99
CA ILE A 244 -22.87 -5.27 -23.85
C ILE A 244 -21.69 -4.94 -24.78
N GLU A 245 -21.95 -4.60 -26.03
CA GLU A 245 -20.95 -4.18 -27.00
C GLU A 245 -20.23 -2.92 -26.56
N GLN A 246 -20.97 -1.91 -26.09
CA GLN A 246 -20.38 -0.67 -25.60
C GLN A 246 -19.53 -0.88 -24.36
N LEU A 247 -19.98 -1.69 -23.40
CA LEU A 247 -19.18 -2.05 -22.21
C LEU A 247 -17.93 -2.85 -22.59
N GLY A 248 -18.07 -3.76 -23.57
CA GLY A 248 -16.93 -4.53 -24.10
C GLY A 248 -15.86 -3.64 -24.75
N ASN A 249 -16.29 -2.60 -25.49
CA ASN A 249 -15.39 -1.65 -26.14
C ASN A 249 -14.72 -0.69 -25.14
N ILE A 250 -15.44 -0.25 -24.10
CA ILE A 250 -14.94 0.70 -23.11
C ILE A 250 -14.07 0.02 -22.04
N SER A 251 -14.36 -1.22 -21.67
CA SER A 251 -13.66 -1.92 -20.56
C SER A 251 -12.15 -1.95 -20.72
N PRO A 252 -11.57 -2.28 -21.88
CA PRO A 252 -10.12 -2.24 -22.09
C PRO A 252 -9.53 -0.84 -21.95
N ILE A 253 -10.28 0.20 -22.35
CA ILE A 253 -9.86 1.60 -22.26
C ILE A 253 -9.78 2.01 -20.79
N ILE A 254 -10.76 1.61 -19.97
CA ILE A 254 -10.80 1.87 -18.53
C ILE A 254 -9.61 1.18 -17.84
N GLU A 255 -9.35 -0.10 -18.17
CA GLU A 255 -8.22 -0.85 -17.61
C GLU A 255 -6.87 -0.18 -17.95
N HIS A 256 -6.74 0.32 -19.17
CA HIS A 256 -5.54 1.05 -19.57
C HIS A 256 -5.39 2.39 -18.85
N TYR A 257 -6.50 3.13 -18.68
CA TYR A 257 -6.53 4.36 -17.91
C TYR A 257 -6.17 4.13 -16.44
N GLU A 258 -6.72 3.10 -15.80
CA GLU A 258 -6.43 2.73 -14.41
C GLU A 258 -4.93 2.46 -14.23
N LYS A 259 -4.35 1.64 -15.11
CA LYS A 259 -2.91 1.34 -15.08
C LYS A 259 -2.05 2.61 -15.26
N ALA A 260 -2.37 3.45 -16.23
CA ALA A 260 -1.64 4.70 -16.46
C ALA A 260 -1.77 5.67 -15.28
N GLN A 261 -2.93 5.70 -14.60
CA GLN A 261 -3.16 6.51 -13.41
C GLN A 261 -2.31 6.01 -12.23
N ASP A 262 -2.28 4.69 -12.00
CA ASP A 262 -1.47 4.08 -10.94
C ASP A 262 0.03 4.35 -11.16
N GLU A 263 0.52 4.20 -12.40
CA GLU A 263 1.89 4.53 -12.78
C GLU A 263 2.23 6.02 -12.56
N LEU A 264 1.28 6.91 -12.88
CA LEU A 264 1.43 8.36 -12.65
C LEU A 264 1.46 8.70 -11.16
N ASP A 265 0.61 8.08 -10.36
CA ASP A 265 0.54 8.30 -8.92
C ASP A 265 1.85 7.80 -8.25
N GLU A 266 2.37 6.62 -8.63
CA GLU A 266 3.66 6.11 -8.17
C GLU A 266 4.81 7.05 -8.56
N LEU A 267 4.79 7.57 -9.79
CA LEU A 267 5.79 8.53 -10.25
C LEU A 267 5.74 9.84 -9.46
N ASN A 268 4.55 10.38 -9.23
CA ASN A 268 4.34 11.60 -8.45
C ASN A 268 4.81 11.47 -6.99
N GLU A 269 4.66 10.30 -6.38
CA GLU A 269 5.18 10.01 -5.03
C GLU A 269 6.71 9.83 -5.02
N SER A 270 7.29 9.26 -6.08
CA SER A 270 8.72 8.94 -6.14
C SER A 270 9.60 10.12 -6.54
N ILE A 271 9.14 10.96 -7.48
CA ILE A 271 9.93 12.09 -8.03
C ILE A 271 10.45 13.03 -6.93
N PRO A 272 9.63 13.54 -5.99
CA PRO A 272 10.14 14.47 -4.96
C PRO A 272 11.23 13.83 -4.10
N LYS A 273 11.13 12.53 -3.82
CA LYS A 273 12.15 11.80 -3.07
C LYS A 273 13.46 11.66 -3.86
N LEU A 274 13.37 11.30 -5.14
CA LEU A 274 14.53 11.18 -6.02
C LEU A 274 15.24 12.52 -6.21
N ILE A 275 14.47 13.60 -6.40
CA ILE A 275 15.02 14.96 -6.51
C ILE A 275 15.75 15.34 -5.21
N LYS A 276 15.17 15.10 -4.03
CA LYS A 276 15.84 15.35 -2.75
C LYS A 276 17.15 14.56 -2.61
N GLN A 277 17.18 13.32 -3.02
CA GLN A 277 18.39 12.50 -3.01
C GLN A 277 19.44 13.06 -3.98
N SER A 278 19.04 13.50 -5.17
CA SER A 278 19.95 14.12 -6.15
C SER A 278 20.53 15.43 -5.65
N ILE A 279 19.70 16.30 -5.04
CA ILE A 279 20.17 17.56 -4.43
C ILE A 279 21.22 17.28 -3.35
N LEU A 280 20.97 16.33 -2.46
CA LEU A 280 21.94 15.96 -1.42
C LEU A 280 23.22 15.40 -2.01
N GLN A 281 23.13 14.61 -3.08
CA GLN A 281 24.31 14.04 -3.74
C GLN A 281 25.16 15.12 -4.43
N GLU A 282 24.54 16.07 -5.12
CA GLU A 282 25.25 17.20 -5.73
C GLU A 282 25.85 18.14 -4.66
N ALA A 283 25.15 18.31 -3.54
CA ALA A 283 25.63 19.10 -2.40
C ALA A 283 26.94 18.54 -1.82
N ILE A 284 26.99 17.23 -1.55
CA ILE A 284 28.18 16.60 -0.94
C ILE A 284 29.33 16.41 -1.94
N ARG A 285 29.06 16.55 -3.24
CA ARG A 285 30.10 16.57 -4.30
C ARG A 285 30.66 17.96 -4.59
N GLY A 286 30.14 19.00 -3.89
CA GLY A 286 30.54 20.39 -4.12
C GLY A 286 30.06 20.99 -5.43
N LYS A 287 28.92 20.48 -5.97
CA LYS A 287 28.33 20.93 -7.25
C LYS A 287 27.07 21.78 -7.09
N LEU A 288 26.51 21.85 -5.86
CA LEU A 288 25.25 22.54 -5.61
C LEU A 288 25.42 24.07 -5.56
N VAL A 289 26.56 24.56 -5.12
CA VAL A 289 26.91 25.98 -5.04
C VAL A 289 28.29 26.23 -5.67
N PRO A 290 28.57 27.42 -6.21
CA PRO A 290 29.90 27.72 -6.78
C PRO A 290 30.96 27.73 -5.68
N GLN A 291 32.20 27.37 -6.04
CA GLN A 291 33.36 27.48 -5.17
C GLN A 291 33.81 28.94 -5.08
N ILE A 292 34.05 29.45 -3.87
CA ILE A 292 34.49 30.81 -3.60
C ILE A 292 35.84 30.75 -2.86
N ALA A 293 36.90 31.25 -3.51
CA ALA A 293 38.28 31.14 -2.97
C ALA A 293 38.48 31.89 -1.65
N GLU A 294 37.76 33.00 -1.46
CA GLU A 294 37.83 33.84 -0.26
C GLU A 294 37.22 33.23 0.98
N GLU A 295 36.46 32.15 0.82
CA GLU A 295 35.83 31.41 1.96
C GLU A 295 36.82 30.48 2.70
N GLY A 296 38.08 30.47 2.27
CA GLY A 296 39.13 29.68 2.91
C GLY A 296 39.12 28.20 2.52
N THR A 297 39.65 27.34 3.37
CA THR A 297 39.84 25.92 3.10
C THR A 297 39.32 25.06 4.24
N ALA A 298 38.96 23.81 3.92
CA ALA A 298 38.60 22.81 4.94
C ALA A 298 39.74 22.48 5.89
N LYS A 299 41.02 22.68 5.47
CA LYS A 299 42.19 22.49 6.34
C LYS A 299 42.16 23.46 7.52
N GLU A 300 41.80 24.71 7.30
CA GLU A 300 41.64 25.74 8.34
C GLU A 300 40.52 25.37 9.31
N LEU A 301 39.41 24.88 8.78
CA LEU A 301 38.27 24.40 9.58
C LEU A 301 38.66 23.19 10.47
N LEU A 302 39.41 22.22 9.93
CA LEU A 302 39.90 21.08 10.68
C LEU A 302 40.85 21.53 11.80
N LYS A 303 41.66 22.59 11.60
CA LYS A 303 42.49 23.18 12.64
C LYS A 303 41.65 23.78 13.77
N GLN A 304 40.59 24.54 13.45
CA GLN A 304 39.66 25.08 14.44
C GLN A 304 38.98 23.96 15.25
N ILE A 305 38.53 22.88 14.60
CA ILE A 305 37.97 21.71 15.28
C ILE A 305 38.97 21.09 16.24
N LYS A 306 40.25 20.99 15.85
CA LYS A 306 41.32 20.46 16.71
C LYS A 306 41.54 21.35 17.94
N GLU A 307 41.52 22.67 17.76
CA GLU A 307 41.66 23.64 18.86
C GLU A 307 40.50 23.54 19.85
N GLU A 308 39.26 23.42 19.37
CA GLU A 308 38.07 23.24 20.21
C GLU A 308 38.11 21.91 20.96
N LYS A 309 38.53 20.81 20.29
CA LYS A 309 38.75 19.51 20.98
C LYS A 309 39.76 19.60 22.10
N LEU A 310 40.88 20.30 21.88
CA LEU A 310 41.92 20.52 22.92
C LEU A 310 41.36 21.31 24.11
N LYS A 311 40.54 22.33 23.86
CA LYS A 311 39.86 23.09 24.92
C LYS A 311 38.92 22.18 25.72
N LEU A 312 38.04 21.38 25.05
CA LEU A 312 37.13 20.44 25.70
C LEU A 312 37.88 19.37 26.54
N VAL A 313 39.07 18.94 26.12
CA VAL A 313 39.92 18.04 26.91
C VAL A 313 40.47 18.71 28.16
N LYS A 314 40.92 19.98 28.05
CA LYS A 314 41.37 20.77 29.20
C LYS A 314 40.26 20.99 30.21
N GLU A 315 39.00 21.19 29.74
CA GLU A 315 37.81 21.33 30.57
C GLU A 315 37.26 20.00 31.10
N SER A 316 37.94 18.88 30.85
CA SER A 316 37.52 17.51 31.23
C SER A 316 36.17 17.09 30.63
N LYS A 317 35.69 17.80 29.62
CA LYS A 317 34.45 17.47 28.88
C LYS A 317 34.67 16.43 27.78
N LEU A 318 35.92 16.23 27.34
CA LEU A 318 36.32 15.27 26.32
C LEU A 318 37.50 14.43 26.81
N LYS A 319 37.52 13.13 26.56
CA LYS A 319 38.65 12.25 26.90
C LYS A 319 39.83 12.52 25.96
N LYS A 320 41.08 12.41 26.48
CA LYS A 320 42.31 12.55 25.67
C LYS A 320 42.35 11.59 24.46
N SER A 321 41.77 10.39 24.59
CA SER A 321 41.65 9.44 23.48
C SER A 321 40.83 9.92 22.28
N ALA A 322 39.99 10.96 22.45
CA ALA A 322 39.26 11.58 21.37
C ALA A 322 40.05 12.58 20.52
N LEU A 323 41.29 12.87 20.95
CA LEU A 323 42.26 13.67 20.19
C LEU A 323 42.90 12.88 19.04
N ASN A 324 42.19 11.92 18.46
CA ASN A 324 42.70 11.16 17.32
C ASN A 324 43.17 12.11 16.20
N ASN A 325 44.45 12.03 15.89
CA ASN A 325 45.07 12.84 14.83
C ASN A 325 45.02 12.07 13.50
N SER A 326 43.83 11.65 13.07
CA SER A 326 43.64 11.11 11.72
C SER A 326 43.68 12.26 10.73
N VAL A 327 44.54 12.19 9.73
CA VAL A 327 44.62 13.15 8.62
C VAL A 327 44.52 12.37 7.32
N ILE A 328 43.48 12.65 6.52
CA ILE A 328 43.34 12.09 5.18
C ILE A 328 43.97 13.07 4.19
N PHE A 329 44.82 12.57 3.31
CA PHE A 329 45.49 13.41 2.30
C PHE A 329 45.63 12.65 0.97
N ARG A 330 45.87 13.41 -0.10
CA ARG A 330 46.15 12.86 -1.43
C ARG A 330 47.66 12.81 -1.62
N GLY A 331 48.20 11.64 -1.96
CA GLY A 331 49.60 11.43 -2.28
C GLY A 331 49.99 11.88 -3.68
N ASP A 332 51.28 11.88 -4.00
CA ASP A 332 51.82 12.25 -5.32
C ASP A 332 51.34 11.30 -6.44
N ASP A 333 50.92 10.09 -6.08
CA ASP A 333 50.33 9.10 -6.99
C ASP A 333 48.82 9.31 -7.21
N ASN A 334 48.29 10.42 -6.75
CA ASN A 334 46.84 10.76 -6.80
C ASN A 334 45.92 9.81 -6.00
N LYS A 335 46.45 9.01 -5.08
CA LYS A 335 45.72 8.12 -4.19
C LYS A 335 45.47 8.75 -2.83
N TYR A 336 44.41 8.32 -2.15
CA TYR A 336 44.08 8.80 -0.81
C TYR A 336 44.72 7.93 0.27
N TYR A 337 45.33 8.60 1.24
CA TYR A 337 46.00 8.00 2.39
C TYR A 337 45.47 8.61 3.68
N GLU A 338 45.41 7.80 4.73
CA GLU A 338 45.10 8.24 6.08
C GLU A 338 46.33 8.04 6.96
N GLN A 339 46.79 9.10 7.60
CA GLN A 339 47.83 9.08 8.60
C GLN A 339 47.23 9.13 10.00
N ILE A 340 47.56 8.15 10.83
CA ILE A 340 47.21 8.08 12.25
C ILE A 340 48.52 7.92 13.05
N GLY A 341 48.98 8.99 13.70
CA GLY A 341 50.31 9.02 14.33
C GLY A 341 51.42 8.80 13.31
N GLN A 342 52.19 7.72 13.43
CA GLN A 342 53.27 7.35 12.50
C GLN A 342 52.79 6.34 11.42
N SER A 343 51.58 5.80 11.52
CA SER A 343 51.07 4.82 10.57
C SER A 343 50.36 5.54 9.40
N ILE A 344 50.71 5.15 8.17
CA ILE A 344 50.06 5.61 6.95
C ILE A 344 49.42 4.40 6.29
N LYS A 345 48.09 4.51 6.01
CA LYS A 345 47.31 3.47 5.34
C LYS A 345 46.69 4.06 4.08
N ARG A 346 46.72 3.32 2.96
CA ARG A 346 45.98 3.66 1.77
C ARG A 346 44.49 3.39 2.00
N ILE A 347 43.64 4.36 1.68
CA ILE A 347 42.19 4.30 1.87
C ILE A 347 41.41 4.69 0.59
N ASP A 348 42.06 4.59 -0.56
CA ASP A 348 41.51 4.96 -1.85
C ASP A 348 40.16 4.27 -2.12
N ASP A 349 40.03 3.01 -1.74
CA ASP A 349 38.80 2.20 -1.88
C ASP A 349 37.66 2.65 -0.94
N GLU A 350 37.96 3.47 0.09
CA GLU A 350 36.98 4.02 1.02
C GLU A 350 36.41 5.39 0.53
N ILE A 351 37.03 6.00 -0.48
CA ILE A 351 36.65 7.32 -1.01
C ILE A 351 35.65 7.17 -2.15
N PRO A 352 34.41 7.60 -1.99
CA PRO A 352 33.35 7.32 -2.97
C PRO A 352 33.36 8.20 -4.21
N PHE A 353 34.02 9.39 -4.18
CA PHE A 353 34.07 10.34 -5.29
C PHE A 353 35.16 11.41 -5.06
N GLU A 354 35.48 12.13 -6.13
CA GLU A 354 36.38 13.29 -6.07
C GLU A 354 35.67 14.54 -5.51
N ILE A 355 36.40 15.36 -4.75
CA ILE A 355 35.90 16.58 -4.10
C ILE A 355 36.64 17.82 -4.61
N PRO A 356 36.09 19.05 -4.48
CA PRO A 356 36.77 20.30 -4.79
C PRO A 356 38.12 20.46 -4.06
N TYR A 357 39.03 21.23 -4.64
CA TYR A 357 40.42 21.37 -4.13
C TYR A 357 40.50 22.05 -2.75
N ASN A 358 39.52 22.86 -2.37
CA ASN A 358 39.42 23.55 -1.07
C ASN A 358 38.72 22.69 0.00
N TRP A 359 38.15 21.51 -0.38
CA TRP A 359 37.56 20.55 0.53
C TRP A 359 38.57 19.54 1.05
N GLN A 360 38.20 18.83 2.10
CA GLN A 360 39.03 17.77 2.69
C GLN A 360 38.20 16.57 3.10
N TRP A 361 38.63 15.38 2.76
CA TRP A 361 38.07 14.18 3.36
C TRP A 361 38.49 14.07 4.83
N THR A 362 37.55 13.67 5.70
CA THR A 362 37.83 13.38 7.12
C THR A 362 36.91 12.28 7.63
N ARG A 363 37.16 11.75 8.84
CA ARG A 363 36.24 10.79 9.48
C ARG A 363 35.16 11.54 10.26
N LEU A 364 33.93 10.95 10.31
CA LEU A 364 32.82 11.50 11.11
C LEU A 364 33.23 11.70 12.58
N SER A 365 34.03 10.75 13.14
CA SER A 365 34.55 10.86 14.50
C SER A 365 35.56 11.98 14.72
N TYR A 366 36.12 12.54 13.67
CA TYR A 366 37.04 13.68 13.81
C TYR A 366 36.27 14.98 14.07
N ILE A 367 35.13 15.17 13.45
CA ILE A 367 34.34 16.42 13.45
C ILE A 367 33.18 16.40 14.45
N SER A 368 32.83 15.23 15.00
CA SER A 368 31.70 15.08 15.93
C SER A 368 32.01 14.04 17.01
N SER A 369 31.49 14.24 18.22
CA SER A 369 31.40 13.21 19.24
C SER A 369 30.27 12.25 18.90
N ILE A 370 30.59 10.96 18.75
CA ILE A 370 29.64 9.93 18.30
C ILE A 370 29.51 8.87 19.40
N TYR A 371 28.26 8.68 19.89
CA TYR A 371 27.96 7.76 20.98
C TYR A 371 26.50 7.27 20.91
N THR A 372 26.22 6.14 21.55
CA THR A 372 24.87 5.59 21.73
C THR A 372 24.32 5.96 23.10
N GLY A 373 23.01 5.95 23.25
CA GLY A 373 22.35 6.15 24.52
C GLY A 373 22.34 4.92 25.42
N ASN A 374 21.40 4.88 26.36
CA ASN A 374 21.22 3.82 27.35
C ASN A 374 19.93 3.05 27.08
N SER A 375 19.96 1.73 27.25
CA SER A 375 18.73 0.93 27.24
C SER A 375 18.03 1.01 28.59
N ILE A 376 16.69 1.01 28.56
CA ILE A 376 15.84 0.87 29.74
C ILE A 376 15.01 -0.38 29.54
N ASN A 377 14.96 -1.27 30.53
CA ASN A 377 14.05 -2.42 30.46
C ASN A 377 12.60 -1.99 30.75
N GLU A 378 11.63 -2.75 30.25
CA GLU A 378 10.20 -2.36 30.32
C GLU A 378 9.67 -2.28 31.76
N ALA A 379 10.17 -3.10 32.69
CA ALA A 379 9.76 -3.05 34.09
C ALA A 379 10.22 -1.75 34.76
N GLU A 380 11.50 -1.40 34.57
CA GLU A 380 12.07 -0.15 35.10
C GLU A 380 11.43 1.09 34.49
N LYS A 381 11.16 1.06 33.17
CA LYS A 381 10.50 2.12 32.44
C LYS A 381 9.13 2.45 33.04
N ARG A 382 8.31 1.42 33.29
CA ARG A 382 6.98 1.57 33.90
C ARG A 382 7.05 2.04 35.34
N ALA A 383 8.02 1.55 36.11
CA ALA A 383 8.13 1.83 37.54
C ALA A 383 8.70 3.23 37.85
N LYS A 384 9.62 3.75 37.00
CA LYS A 384 10.41 4.94 37.34
C LYS A 384 10.28 6.10 36.36
N PHE A 385 9.96 5.85 35.08
CA PHE A 385 10.15 6.82 34.00
C PHE A 385 8.89 7.12 33.18
N MET A 386 7.77 6.45 33.45
CA MET A 386 6.51 6.69 32.75
C MET A 386 5.64 7.69 33.51
N GLY A 387 5.17 8.75 32.81
CA GLY A 387 4.27 9.77 33.38
C GLY A 387 4.89 10.67 34.43
N VAL A 388 6.24 10.73 34.50
CA VAL A 388 6.98 11.56 35.49
C VAL A 388 7.60 12.77 34.80
N GLN A 389 7.87 13.84 35.60
CA GLN A 389 8.60 15.00 35.09
C GLN A 389 10.10 14.72 35.05
N GLY A 390 10.75 15.18 33.99
CA GLY A 390 12.19 15.01 33.77
C GLY A 390 12.60 15.31 32.34
N ARG A 391 13.84 14.96 31.99
CA ARG A 391 14.36 15.08 30.63
C ARG A 391 13.75 13.99 29.75
N TYR A 392 13.21 14.34 28.61
CA TYR A 392 12.61 13.37 27.68
C TYR A 392 13.60 12.25 27.32
N TYR A 393 13.06 11.03 27.20
CA TYR A 393 13.81 9.87 26.74
C TYR A 393 13.32 9.46 25.36
N ILE A 394 14.19 9.54 24.35
CA ILE A 394 13.87 9.28 22.94
C ILE A 394 14.34 7.87 22.56
N GLY A 395 13.40 7.03 22.14
CA GLY A 395 13.66 5.71 21.54
C GLY A 395 13.57 5.76 20.01
N THR A 396 13.86 4.64 19.36
CA THR A 396 13.79 4.54 17.89
C THR A 396 12.39 4.75 17.31
N LYS A 397 11.35 4.46 18.08
CA LYS A 397 9.95 4.69 17.69
C LYS A 397 9.58 6.18 17.65
N ASP A 398 10.27 6.98 18.46
CA ASP A 398 10.00 8.40 18.65
C ASP A 398 10.71 9.29 17.60
N VAL A 399 11.60 8.70 16.78
CA VAL A 399 12.17 9.33 15.60
C VAL A 399 11.38 8.87 14.39
N GLY A 400 10.75 9.81 13.68
CA GLY A 400 9.93 9.55 12.48
C GLY A 400 10.75 9.29 11.22
N PHE A 401 10.12 8.75 10.18
CA PHE A 401 10.66 8.73 8.82
C PHE A 401 10.54 10.09 8.11
N ASP A 402 9.77 11.00 8.69
CA ASP A 402 9.62 12.40 8.29
C ASP A 402 10.68 13.33 8.91
N ASN A 403 11.70 12.74 9.56
CA ASN A 403 12.81 13.44 10.23
C ASN A 403 12.38 14.30 11.43
N LYS A 404 11.22 14.00 12.03
CA LYS A 404 10.71 14.65 13.23
C LYS A 404 10.88 13.79 14.46
N ILE A 405 10.93 14.43 15.64
CA ILE A 405 11.02 13.76 16.94
C ILE A 405 9.73 14.02 17.72
N VAL A 406 9.18 12.95 18.26
CA VAL A 406 8.09 13.01 19.25
C VAL A 406 8.73 13.05 20.63
N TYR A 407 8.80 14.25 21.22
CA TYR A 407 9.41 14.43 22.54
C TYR A 407 8.49 13.94 23.67
N ASP A 408 7.23 14.34 23.63
CA ASP A 408 6.23 13.92 24.62
C ASP A 408 5.67 12.54 24.28
N ASN A 409 6.47 11.52 24.59
CA ASN A 409 6.12 10.12 24.40
C ASN A 409 5.71 9.41 25.71
N GLY A 410 5.51 10.19 26.78
CA GLY A 410 5.16 9.71 28.11
C GLY A 410 6.33 9.14 28.93
N ILE A 411 7.58 9.29 28.47
CA ILE A 411 8.77 8.76 29.14
C ILE A 411 9.77 9.89 29.39
N SER A 412 10.11 10.11 30.66
CA SER A 412 11.08 11.11 31.07
C SER A 412 12.01 10.58 32.14
N ILE A 413 13.25 11.09 32.16
CA ILE A 413 14.28 10.74 33.15
C ILE A 413 14.31 11.85 34.20
N PRO A 414 13.89 11.60 35.47
CA PRO A 414 13.98 12.57 36.54
C PRO A 414 15.43 12.96 36.84
N LEU A 415 15.66 14.17 37.28
CA LEU A 415 16.98 14.77 37.53
C LEU A 415 17.91 13.88 38.39
N GLN A 416 17.36 13.18 39.37
CA GLN A 416 18.10 12.26 40.24
C GLN A 416 18.75 11.07 39.51
N TYR A 417 18.20 10.68 38.35
CA TYR A 417 18.70 9.57 37.52
C TYR A 417 19.48 10.03 36.29
N GLU A 418 19.52 11.34 35.97
CA GLU A 418 20.19 11.84 34.75
C GLU A 418 21.67 11.46 34.67
N ARG A 419 22.34 11.33 35.79
CA ARG A 419 23.77 10.96 35.85
C ARG A 419 24.05 9.56 35.31
N ASP A 420 23.04 8.70 35.29
CA ASP A 420 23.14 7.32 34.80
C ASP A 420 22.91 7.23 33.30
N PHE A 421 22.48 8.34 32.69
CA PHE A 421 22.11 8.40 31.28
C PHE A 421 23.08 9.28 30.47
N ARG A 422 23.26 8.92 29.22
CA ARG A 422 23.92 9.78 28.24
C ARG A 422 22.91 10.79 27.71
N ILE A 423 23.32 12.03 27.67
CA ILE A 423 22.52 13.15 27.20
C ILE A 423 22.97 13.51 25.80
N ALA A 424 22.04 13.62 24.85
CA ALA A 424 22.24 14.27 23.56
C ALA A 424 21.78 15.72 23.67
N LEU A 425 22.69 16.64 23.35
CA LEU A 425 22.46 18.09 23.48
C LEU A 425 21.59 18.59 22.30
N ALA A 426 20.92 19.73 22.49
CA ALA A 426 20.27 20.45 21.40
C ALA A 426 21.23 20.65 20.21
N ASN A 427 20.71 20.66 18.98
CA ASN A 427 21.45 20.70 17.73
C ASN A 427 22.31 19.46 17.42
N SER A 428 22.31 18.43 18.28
CA SER A 428 22.85 17.12 17.92
C SER A 428 21.90 16.36 17.00
N ILE A 429 22.44 15.39 16.27
CA ILE A 429 21.67 14.55 15.36
C ILE A 429 21.49 13.17 16.00
N LEU A 430 20.28 12.66 16.04
CA LEU A 430 19.99 11.26 16.37
C LEU A 430 19.70 10.46 15.11
N MET A 431 20.37 9.32 14.96
CA MET A 431 20.16 8.38 13.86
C MET A 431 19.99 6.95 14.40
N CYS A 432 19.02 6.22 13.88
CA CYS A 432 18.86 4.80 14.17
C CYS A 432 19.98 4.00 13.50
N ILE A 433 20.67 3.14 14.26
CA ILE A 433 21.78 2.30 13.75
C ILE A 433 21.51 0.79 13.84
N GLU A 434 20.37 0.37 14.39
CA GLU A 434 20.01 -1.05 14.53
C GLU A 434 18.59 -1.34 14.02
N GLY A 435 18.42 -2.54 13.45
CA GLY A 435 17.14 -3.07 12.99
C GLY A 435 16.71 -2.51 11.63
N GLY A 436 15.47 -2.77 11.23
CA GLY A 436 14.91 -2.41 9.91
C GLY A 436 14.88 -0.91 9.61
N SER A 437 15.02 -0.05 10.64
CA SER A 437 15.08 1.41 10.53
C SER A 437 16.50 1.97 10.50
N ALA A 438 17.53 1.12 10.54
CA ALA A 438 18.93 1.54 10.58
C ALA A 438 19.30 2.36 9.33
N GLY A 439 19.81 3.57 9.54
CA GLY A 439 20.17 4.55 8.50
C GLY A 439 18.97 5.29 7.87
N LYS A 440 17.72 4.99 8.28
CA LYS A 440 16.51 5.57 7.67
C LYS A 440 15.82 6.61 8.54
N LYS A 441 15.91 6.47 9.86
CA LYS A 441 15.34 7.40 10.84
C LYS A 441 16.43 8.29 11.39
N ILE A 442 16.32 9.58 11.13
CA ILE A 442 17.29 10.60 11.50
C ILE A 442 16.59 11.92 11.80
N ALA A 443 17.02 12.64 12.83
CA ALA A 443 16.50 13.97 13.13
C ALA A 443 17.51 14.82 13.92
N ILE A 444 17.37 16.14 13.82
CA ILE A 444 18.09 17.12 14.65
C ILE A 444 17.27 17.40 15.91
N LEU A 445 17.93 17.43 17.05
CA LEU A 445 17.35 17.78 18.34
C LEU A 445 17.16 19.30 18.48
N ASN A 446 16.00 19.73 18.99
CA ASN A 446 15.75 21.13 19.37
C ASN A 446 15.94 21.38 20.86
N GLN A 447 16.17 20.33 21.66
CA GLN A 447 16.43 20.39 23.10
C GLN A 447 17.26 19.18 23.54
N ASP A 448 17.79 19.26 24.76
CA ASP A 448 18.57 18.18 25.35
C ASP A 448 17.67 17.00 25.75
N VAL A 449 18.09 15.78 25.42
CA VAL A 449 17.34 14.56 25.73
C VAL A 449 18.24 13.42 26.20
N CYS A 450 17.68 12.50 26.99
CA CYS A 450 18.21 11.15 27.12
C CYS A 450 17.73 10.29 25.96
N PHE A 451 18.44 9.24 25.58
CA PHE A 451 18.07 8.45 24.40
C PHE A 451 18.50 6.99 24.48
N GLY A 452 17.90 6.16 23.64
CA GLY A 452 18.07 4.71 23.64
C GLY A 452 19.36 4.24 22.95
N ASN A 453 19.83 3.06 23.32
CA ASN A 453 21.08 2.47 22.82
C ASN A 453 21.05 2.12 21.31
N LYS A 454 19.87 1.98 20.69
CA LYS A 454 19.69 1.74 19.25
C LYS A 454 19.79 3.02 18.41
N LEU A 455 19.88 4.18 19.08
CA LEU A 455 20.13 5.47 18.47
C LEU A 455 21.59 5.86 18.65
N CYS A 456 22.18 6.42 17.61
CA CYS A 456 23.49 7.02 17.60
C CYS A 456 23.33 8.56 17.58
N CYS A 457 23.99 9.23 18.52
CA CYS A 457 24.07 10.68 18.59
C CYS A 457 25.35 11.15 17.88
N PHE A 458 25.20 12.14 17.00
CA PHE A 458 26.31 12.90 16.43
C PHE A 458 26.25 14.31 17.02
N SER A 459 27.17 14.65 17.89
CA SER A 459 27.30 15.95 18.52
C SER A 459 28.53 16.67 17.94
N PRO A 460 28.33 17.62 16.99
CA PRO A 460 29.43 18.32 16.32
C PRO A 460 30.24 19.16 17.31
N PHE A 461 31.55 19.29 17.10
CA PHE A 461 32.42 20.12 17.95
C PHE A 461 32.30 21.61 17.68
N ILE A 462 31.79 21.97 16.51
CA ILE A 462 31.52 23.35 16.05
C ILE A 462 30.18 23.38 15.30
N GLU A 463 29.71 24.54 14.87
CA GLU A 463 28.40 24.71 14.21
C GLU A 463 28.37 24.19 12.75
N ILE A 464 28.52 22.89 12.57
CA ILE A 464 28.42 22.20 11.27
C ILE A 464 27.32 21.13 11.27
N GLY A 465 26.45 21.12 12.27
CA GLY A 465 25.45 20.07 12.49
C GLY A 465 24.49 19.87 11.32
N LYS A 466 23.98 20.96 10.73
CA LYS A 466 23.07 20.85 9.58
C LYS A 466 23.73 20.24 8.34
N PHE A 467 25.00 20.54 8.07
CA PHE A 467 25.73 19.92 6.96
C PHE A 467 25.91 18.41 7.21
N ILE A 468 26.32 18.03 8.43
CA ILE A 468 26.41 16.61 8.82
C ILE A 468 25.03 15.93 8.67
N TYR A 469 23.97 16.57 9.12
CA TYR A 469 22.60 16.03 9.00
C TYR A 469 22.20 15.76 7.53
N TYR A 470 22.52 16.64 6.60
CA TYR A 470 22.26 16.42 5.18
C TYR A 470 23.19 15.38 4.57
N TYR A 471 24.46 15.36 4.98
CA TYR A 471 25.38 14.28 4.58
C TYR A 471 24.87 12.89 4.99
N LEU A 472 24.39 12.74 6.21
CA LEU A 472 23.86 11.46 6.73
C LEU A 472 22.57 10.98 6.01
N GLN A 473 21.96 11.81 5.18
CA GLN A 473 20.80 11.48 4.33
C GLN A 473 21.18 11.30 2.86
N SER A 474 22.41 11.58 2.49
CA SER A 474 22.87 11.49 1.10
C SER A 474 22.98 10.05 0.63
N PRO A 475 22.74 9.78 -0.68
CA PRO A 475 22.94 8.45 -1.25
C PRO A 475 24.31 7.84 -0.92
N SER A 476 25.40 8.59 -1.07
CA SER A 476 26.75 8.10 -0.79
C SER A 476 26.94 7.68 0.67
N PHE A 477 26.40 8.42 1.64
CA PHE A 477 26.46 7.98 3.04
C PHE A 477 25.62 6.71 3.25
N ILE A 478 24.43 6.64 2.68
CA ILE A 478 23.56 5.48 2.81
C ILE A 478 24.24 4.23 2.25
N ASP A 479 24.94 4.34 1.13
CA ASP A 479 25.70 3.24 0.52
C ASP A 479 26.84 2.79 1.43
N LEU A 480 27.68 3.73 1.93
CA LEU A 480 28.75 3.44 2.87
C LEU A 480 28.22 2.81 4.18
N PHE A 481 27.11 3.31 4.69
CA PHE A 481 26.45 2.77 5.87
C PHE A 481 25.95 1.34 5.63
N ASN A 482 25.32 1.08 4.48
CA ASN A 482 24.78 -0.23 4.13
C ASN A 482 25.87 -1.29 3.91
N GLN A 483 27.00 -0.92 3.32
CA GLN A 483 28.19 -1.79 3.17
C GLN A 483 28.75 -2.25 4.53
N ASN A 484 28.55 -1.47 5.58
CA ASN A 484 29.00 -1.77 6.93
C ASN A 484 27.97 -2.50 7.80
N LYS A 485 26.78 -2.82 7.27
CA LYS A 485 25.74 -3.58 7.98
C LYS A 485 26.20 -5.02 8.21
N THR A 486 25.95 -5.52 9.42
CA THR A 486 26.25 -6.89 9.82
C THR A 486 25.03 -7.54 10.48
N GLY A 487 24.95 -8.88 10.40
CA GLY A 487 23.91 -9.68 11.04
C GLY A 487 22.56 -9.74 10.28
N ILE A 488 21.71 -10.72 10.66
CA ILE A 488 20.42 -11.01 10.02
C ILE A 488 19.41 -9.85 10.20
N ILE A 489 19.48 -9.14 11.33
CA ILE A 489 18.55 -8.04 11.67
C ILE A 489 19.03 -6.69 11.09
N GLY A 490 20.28 -6.64 10.57
CA GLY A 490 20.88 -5.47 9.96
C GLY A 490 21.15 -4.33 10.96
N GLY A 491 22.41 -4.13 11.34
CA GLY A 491 22.85 -3.02 12.18
C GLY A 491 24.27 -2.63 11.83
N VAL A 492 24.68 -1.40 12.17
CA VAL A 492 26.06 -0.93 12.02
C VAL A 492 26.60 -0.61 13.39
N SER A 493 27.76 -1.21 13.74
CA SER A 493 28.40 -0.92 15.02
C SER A 493 28.86 0.54 15.08
N ILE A 494 28.83 1.13 16.27
CA ILE A 494 29.31 2.51 16.48
C ILE A 494 30.73 2.75 16.01
N ALA A 495 31.59 1.74 16.10
CA ALA A 495 32.98 1.81 15.61
C ALA A 495 32.99 2.04 14.09
N LYS A 496 32.20 1.28 13.34
CA LYS A 496 32.08 1.42 11.90
C LYS A 496 31.46 2.76 11.51
N VAL A 497 30.44 3.25 12.24
CA VAL A 497 29.85 4.59 12.00
C VAL A 497 30.91 5.69 12.19
N LYS A 498 31.76 5.58 13.21
CA LYS A 498 32.85 6.53 13.48
C LYS A 498 33.87 6.62 12.36
N ASP A 499 34.12 5.49 11.69
CA ASP A 499 35.13 5.35 10.64
C ASP A 499 34.63 5.79 9.26
N ILE A 500 33.30 6.06 9.07
CA ILE A 500 32.79 6.54 7.79
C ILE A 500 33.41 7.89 7.46
N VAL A 501 33.87 8.03 6.20
CA VAL A 501 34.46 9.28 5.68
C VAL A 501 33.36 10.29 5.34
N ILE A 502 33.66 11.57 5.49
CA ILE A 502 32.80 12.70 5.11
C ILE A 502 33.59 13.74 4.35
N PRO A 503 33.09 14.27 3.22
CA PRO A 503 33.70 15.40 2.54
C PRO A 503 33.38 16.67 3.33
N LEU A 504 34.38 17.45 3.68
CA LEU A 504 34.23 18.65 4.50
C LEU A 504 34.54 19.90 3.68
N PRO A 505 33.53 20.76 3.40
CA PRO A 505 33.73 22.09 2.81
C PRO A 505 34.29 23.10 3.82
N PRO A 506 34.79 24.27 3.38
CA PRO A 506 34.96 25.44 4.22
C PRO A 506 33.66 25.83 4.93
N LEU A 507 33.72 26.44 6.12
CA LEU A 507 32.53 26.73 6.94
C LEU A 507 31.48 27.58 6.22
N MET A 508 31.90 28.65 5.54
CA MET A 508 31.01 29.56 4.82
C MET A 508 30.31 28.85 3.65
N GLU A 509 31.02 27.98 2.95
CA GLU A 509 30.46 27.15 1.88
C GLU A 509 29.43 26.15 2.42
N GLN A 510 29.69 25.52 3.58
CA GLN A 510 28.69 24.66 4.24
C GLN A 510 27.39 25.41 4.52
N GLN A 511 27.47 26.67 4.99
CA GLN A 511 26.28 27.50 5.26
C GLN A 511 25.48 27.78 3.99
N ARG A 512 26.16 28.08 2.87
CA ARG A 512 25.52 28.30 1.55
C ARG A 512 24.89 27.01 1.03
N ILE A 513 25.58 25.89 1.15
CA ILE A 513 25.06 24.56 0.78
C ILE A 513 23.78 24.26 1.56
N VAL A 514 23.81 24.46 2.88
CA VAL A 514 22.66 24.24 3.77
C VAL A 514 21.48 25.14 3.38
N ALA A 515 21.72 26.44 3.18
CA ALA A 515 20.68 27.39 2.78
C ALA A 515 20.05 27.03 1.42
N GLN A 516 20.88 26.59 0.46
CA GLN A 516 20.41 26.16 -0.85
C GLN A 516 19.56 24.86 -0.76
N ILE A 517 19.97 23.88 0.04
CA ILE A 517 19.19 22.66 0.28
C ILE A 517 17.86 23.00 0.93
N ASP A 518 17.85 23.81 1.99
CA ASP A 518 16.64 24.25 2.70
C ASP A 518 15.65 24.90 1.71
N GLY A 519 16.10 25.84 0.88
CA GLY A 519 15.27 26.52 -0.13
C GLY A 519 14.70 25.58 -1.20
N LEU A 520 15.52 24.65 -1.70
CA LEU A 520 15.06 23.66 -2.69
C LEU A 520 14.09 22.65 -2.08
N PHE A 521 14.30 22.23 -0.83
CA PHE A 521 13.40 21.30 -0.16
C PHE A 521 12.04 21.93 0.19
N GLU A 522 11.99 23.25 0.43
CA GLU A 522 10.73 23.99 0.59
C GLU A 522 9.90 24.01 -0.70
N GLN A 523 10.55 24.13 -1.86
CA GLN A 523 9.87 24.08 -3.16
C GLN A 523 9.33 22.69 -3.53
N LEU A 524 9.84 21.64 -2.89
CA LEU A 524 9.42 20.25 -3.10
C LEU A 524 8.37 19.74 -2.08
N ARG A 525 7.82 20.64 -1.25
CA ARG A 525 6.72 20.35 -0.32
C ARG A 525 5.38 20.56 -0.99
#